data_2baef1c2cd6983838d5ebe0e85b415bb
#
_entry.id   2baef1c2cd6983838d5ebe0e85b415bb
#
_cell.length_a   1.000
_cell.length_b   1.000
_cell.length_c   1.000
_cell.angle_alpha   90.00
_cell.angle_beta   90.00
_cell.angle_gamma   90.00
#
_symmetry.space_group_name_H-M   'P 1'
#
loop_
_entity.id
_entity.type
_entity.pdbx_description
1 polymer ?
#
loop_
_entity_poly.entity_id
_entity_poly.type
_entity_poly.pdbx_seq_one_letter_code
_entity_poly.pdbx_strand_id
1 'polypeptide(L)'
;MRRPGSVAASCALLILVLSGSILLFHINNSGQTITPQALHYDYTVINTYPHDPNAFTEGLVYVDELLYESTGLQGSSSLRRVDLASGNVLAQVVLPWQYFGEGIAVVNNLIIQLTWQSHVGFVYDKEDFSLIGNFSNPSEGWGLTFDDERLIMSNGSDYLLFLDRATFEIVDEVRVHDGNVSVGKLNELEYVNGDVYANVFQQRKIAIINPETGDVKGWIDLTGLQGALGDDPEAVLNGIAYDKRDDRLFVTGKNWPLLYEIRLAS
;
A
#
# COMPACT_ATOMS: atom_id res chain seq x y z
N MET A 1 -63.90 10.64 11.51
CA MET A 1 -62.81 9.85 10.92
C MET A 1 -61.82 10.83 10.27
N ARG A 2 -60.71 11.09 10.94
CA ARG A 2 -59.61 11.93 10.39
C ARG A 2 -58.57 10.99 9.74
N ARG A 3 -58.24 11.25 8.47
CA ARG A 3 -57.16 10.56 7.76
C ARG A 3 -55.80 11.07 8.25
N PRO A 4 -54.76 10.24 8.45
CA PRO A 4 -53.44 10.72 8.74
C PRO A 4 -52.76 11.26 7.48
N GLY A 5 -52.25 12.49 7.56
CA GLY A 5 -51.43 13.09 6.51
C GLY A 5 -50.08 12.41 6.39
N SER A 6 -49.71 12.11 5.15
CA SER A 6 -48.35 11.64 4.79
C SER A 6 -47.40 12.79 4.92
N VAL A 7 -46.42 12.66 5.82
CA VAL A 7 -45.24 13.55 5.89
C VAL A 7 -44.29 13.14 4.77
N ALA A 8 -44.20 13.95 3.74
CA ALA A 8 -43.19 13.80 2.70
C ALA A 8 -41.84 14.24 3.28
N ALA A 9 -40.89 13.32 3.37
CA ALA A 9 -39.52 13.64 3.74
C ALA A 9 -38.85 14.39 2.58
N SER A 10 -38.53 15.67 2.79
CA SER A 10 -37.76 16.47 1.82
C SER A 10 -36.26 16.20 2.08
N CYS A 11 -35.58 15.52 1.15
CA CYS A 11 -34.17 15.47 1.11
C CYS A 11 -33.62 16.78 0.51
N ALA A 12 -32.83 17.53 1.25
CA ALA A 12 -32.09 18.66 0.71
C ALA A 12 -30.73 18.20 0.19
N LEU A 13 -30.44 18.50 -1.07
CA LEU A 13 -29.15 18.25 -1.71
C LEU A 13 -28.31 19.51 -1.59
N LEU A 14 -27.20 19.47 -0.85
CA LEU A 14 -26.23 20.56 -0.83
C LEU A 14 -25.06 20.18 -1.73
N ILE A 15 -24.83 20.97 -2.78
CA ILE A 15 -23.68 20.82 -3.68
C ILE A 15 -22.64 21.87 -3.33
N LEU A 16 -21.49 21.43 -2.80
CA LEU A 16 -20.31 22.28 -2.63
C LEU A 16 -19.33 21.94 -3.76
N VAL A 17 -19.04 22.92 -4.60
CA VAL A 17 -18.01 22.80 -5.65
C VAL A 17 -16.73 23.45 -5.11
N LEU A 18 -15.76 22.64 -4.77
CA LEU A 18 -14.39 23.06 -4.50
C LEU A 18 -13.47 22.34 -5.48
N SER A 19 -12.80 23.11 -6.34
CA SER A 19 -11.69 22.73 -7.22
C SER A 19 -11.72 21.28 -7.80
N GLY A 20 -12.69 21.03 -8.67
CA GLY A 20 -12.66 19.85 -9.57
C GLY A 20 -13.27 18.55 -9.04
N SER A 21 -13.58 18.44 -7.76
CA SER A 21 -14.25 17.25 -7.21
C SER A 21 -15.63 17.62 -6.68
N ILE A 22 -16.67 16.92 -7.17
CA ILE A 22 -18.04 17.09 -6.64
C ILE A 22 -18.20 16.08 -5.49
N LEU A 23 -18.13 16.57 -4.25
CA LEU A 23 -18.51 15.78 -3.09
C LEU A 23 -20.04 15.84 -2.92
N LEU A 24 -20.71 14.73 -3.12
CA LEU A 24 -22.17 14.59 -2.89
C LEU A 24 -22.40 14.16 -1.44
N PHE A 25 -22.79 15.09 -0.58
CA PHE A 25 -23.25 14.78 0.77
C PHE A 25 -24.75 14.53 0.79
N HIS A 26 -25.17 13.35 1.26
CA HIS A 26 -26.55 13.07 1.58
C HIS A 26 -26.81 13.41 3.05
N ILE A 27 -27.67 14.37 3.31
CA ILE A 27 -28.09 14.73 4.68
C ILE A 27 -29.43 14.03 4.96
N ASN A 28 -29.49 13.21 6.00
CA ASN A 28 -30.74 12.66 6.49
C ASN A 28 -31.48 13.70 7.37
N ASN A 29 -32.77 13.43 7.67
CA ASN A 29 -33.65 14.32 8.45
C ASN A 29 -33.15 14.65 9.88
N SER A 30 -32.06 14.04 10.35
CA SER A 30 -31.43 14.31 11.66
C SER A 30 -30.18 15.21 11.55
N GLY A 31 -29.82 15.70 10.37
CA GLY A 31 -28.66 16.56 10.16
C GLY A 31 -27.30 15.85 10.31
N GLN A 32 -27.29 14.51 10.34
CA GLN A 32 -26.05 13.75 10.35
C GLN A 32 -25.49 13.60 8.93
N THR A 33 -24.23 13.93 8.76
CA THR A 33 -23.48 13.64 7.53
C THR A 33 -23.30 12.13 7.45
N ILE A 34 -23.86 11.50 6.42
CA ILE A 34 -23.62 10.08 6.16
C ILE A 34 -22.29 10.01 5.43
N THR A 35 -21.25 9.55 6.10
CA THR A 35 -19.99 9.16 5.46
C THR A 35 -20.31 7.97 4.54
N PRO A 36 -19.94 8.00 3.25
CA PRO A 36 -20.12 6.84 2.39
C PRO A 36 -19.43 5.63 3.03
N GLN A 37 -20.11 4.50 3.06
CA GLN A 37 -19.50 3.25 3.50
C GLN A 37 -18.45 2.83 2.47
N ALA A 38 -17.30 2.34 2.92
CA ALA A 38 -16.25 1.82 2.05
C ALA A 38 -16.80 0.72 1.12
N LEU A 39 -16.42 0.77 -0.15
CA LEU A 39 -16.79 -0.25 -1.13
C LEU A 39 -16.07 -1.56 -0.82
N HIS A 40 -16.66 -2.69 -1.20
CA HIS A 40 -16.00 -3.99 -1.15
C HIS A 40 -15.81 -4.49 -2.57
N TYR A 41 -14.55 -4.75 -2.93
CA TYR A 41 -14.16 -5.23 -4.24
C TYR A 41 -13.85 -6.71 -4.18
N ASP A 42 -14.47 -7.47 -5.07
CA ASP A 42 -14.01 -8.78 -5.44
C ASP A 42 -12.84 -8.68 -6.43
N TYR A 43 -12.15 -9.77 -6.68
CA TYR A 43 -11.05 -9.81 -7.64
C TYR A 43 -11.14 -11.02 -8.56
N THR A 44 -10.48 -10.90 -9.70
CA THR A 44 -10.22 -12.01 -10.62
C THR A 44 -8.72 -12.13 -10.81
N VAL A 45 -8.17 -13.33 -10.67
CA VAL A 45 -6.78 -13.61 -11.02
C VAL A 45 -6.67 -13.65 -12.54
N ILE A 46 -5.85 -12.78 -13.09
CA ILE A 46 -5.58 -12.66 -14.53
C ILE A 46 -4.40 -13.54 -14.91
N ASN A 47 -3.31 -13.44 -14.15
CA ASN A 47 -2.10 -14.24 -14.33
C ASN A 47 -1.52 -14.63 -12.98
N THR A 48 -0.65 -15.63 -13.01
CA THR A 48 0.13 -16.09 -11.86
C THR A 48 1.58 -16.24 -12.30
N TYR A 49 2.49 -15.70 -11.50
CA TYR A 49 3.93 -15.72 -11.76
C TYR A 49 4.67 -16.43 -10.65
N PRO A 50 5.82 -17.08 -10.94
CA PRO A 50 6.68 -17.62 -9.91
C PRO A 50 7.18 -16.52 -8.97
N HIS A 51 7.23 -16.82 -7.68
CA HIS A 51 7.82 -15.95 -6.68
C HIS A 51 8.70 -16.78 -5.74
N ASP A 52 9.78 -16.20 -5.20
CA ASP A 52 10.70 -16.92 -4.33
C ASP A 52 10.05 -17.24 -2.97
N PRO A 53 9.81 -18.52 -2.64
CA PRO A 53 9.17 -18.89 -1.36
C PRO A 53 10.05 -18.60 -0.12
N ASN A 54 11.28 -18.13 -0.31
CA ASN A 54 12.16 -17.66 0.76
C ASN A 54 12.22 -16.13 0.83
N ALA A 55 11.49 -15.42 -0.02
CA ALA A 55 11.39 -13.97 0.04
C ALA A 55 10.42 -13.57 1.15
N PHE A 56 10.96 -13.05 2.24
CA PHE A 56 10.14 -12.41 3.28
C PHE A 56 9.82 -10.99 2.83
N THR A 57 8.86 -10.86 1.91
CA THR A 57 8.53 -9.62 1.19
C THR A 57 8.03 -8.54 2.12
N GLU A 58 8.72 -7.38 2.11
CA GLU A 58 8.37 -6.19 2.89
C GLU A 58 8.12 -4.96 2.02
N GLY A 59 8.52 -4.98 0.77
CA GLY A 59 8.25 -3.93 -0.19
C GLY A 59 8.32 -4.46 -1.61
N LEU A 60 7.43 -3.96 -2.49
CA LEU A 60 7.34 -4.42 -3.87
C LEU A 60 6.99 -3.25 -4.78
N VAL A 61 7.71 -3.09 -5.88
CA VAL A 61 7.45 -2.03 -6.88
C VAL A 61 7.64 -2.62 -8.28
N TYR A 62 6.73 -2.31 -9.21
CA TYR A 62 6.87 -2.66 -10.62
C TYR A 62 7.16 -1.41 -11.46
N VAL A 63 8.32 -1.37 -12.10
CA VAL A 63 8.71 -0.26 -12.98
C VAL A 63 9.64 -0.78 -14.08
N ASP A 64 9.49 -0.23 -15.29
CA ASP A 64 10.32 -0.57 -16.46
C ASP A 64 10.35 -2.09 -16.76
N GLU A 65 9.20 -2.77 -16.65
CA GLU A 65 9.00 -4.20 -16.87
C GLU A 65 9.73 -5.13 -15.88
N LEU A 66 10.20 -4.58 -14.76
CA LEU A 66 10.92 -5.30 -13.72
C LEU A 66 10.24 -5.12 -12.36
N LEU A 67 10.32 -6.13 -11.52
CA LEU A 67 9.99 -6.02 -10.11
C LEU A 67 11.23 -5.62 -9.32
N TYR A 68 11.04 -4.70 -8.39
CA TYR A 68 11.99 -4.41 -7.31
C TYR A 68 11.35 -4.90 -6.02
N GLU A 69 12.10 -5.65 -5.24
CA GLU A 69 11.60 -6.29 -4.03
C GLU A 69 12.55 -6.05 -2.88
N SER A 70 12.01 -5.60 -1.75
CA SER A 70 12.69 -5.57 -0.46
C SER A 70 12.26 -6.76 0.38
N THR A 71 13.22 -7.46 0.96
CA THR A 71 12.94 -8.57 1.86
C THR A 71 13.46 -8.29 3.25
N GLY A 72 12.70 -8.76 4.27
CA GLY A 72 13.04 -8.70 5.67
C GLY A 72 13.94 -9.84 6.13
N LEU A 73 14.00 -10.01 7.45
CA LEU A 73 14.78 -10.94 8.27
C LEU A 73 16.22 -10.52 8.46
N GLN A 74 16.60 -10.34 9.75
CA GLN A 74 17.96 -9.98 10.12
C GLN A 74 18.98 -11.00 9.60
N GLY A 75 20.03 -10.49 8.96
CA GLY A 75 21.09 -11.29 8.36
C GLY A 75 20.78 -11.84 6.97
N SER A 76 19.55 -11.70 6.48
CA SER A 76 19.15 -12.13 5.13
C SER A 76 18.33 -11.08 4.36
N SER A 77 18.07 -9.92 4.97
CA SER A 77 17.40 -8.81 4.30
C SER A 77 18.12 -8.38 3.04
N SER A 78 17.36 -8.10 2.00
CA SER A 78 17.93 -7.73 0.69
C SER A 78 17.05 -6.76 -0.07
N LEU A 79 17.68 -6.05 -1.03
CA LEU A 79 17.02 -5.37 -2.12
C LEU A 79 17.29 -6.16 -3.40
N ARG A 80 16.27 -6.48 -4.17
CA ARG A 80 16.33 -7.35 -5.34
C ARG A 80 15.73 -6.69 -6.57
N ARG A 81 16.25 -7.03 -7.75
CA ARG A 81 15.61 -6.82 -9.04
C ARG A 81 15.24 -8.18 -9.61
N VAL A 82 13.98 -8.37 -9.94
CA VAL A 82 13.39 -9.67 -10.27
C VAL A 82 12.71 -9.59 -11.63
N ASP A 83 12.92 -10.60 -12.46
CA ASP A 83 12.18 -10.81 -13.70
C ASP A 83 10.78 -11.33 -13.39
N LEU A 84 9.75 -10.60 -13.79
CA LEU A 84 8.36 -10.93 -13.48
C LEU A 84 7.97 -12.32 -14.02
N ALA A 85 8.36 -12.64 -15.23
CA ALA A 85 7.87 -13.86 -15.90
C ALA A 85 8.46 -15.14 -15.31
N SER A 86 9.72 -15.11 -14.92
CA SER A 86 10.43 -16.28 -14.39
C SER A 86 10.58 -16.31 -12.87
N GLY A 87 10.37 -15.17 -12.19
CA GLY A 87 10.69 -15.01 -10.76
C GLY A 87 12.18 -15.02 -10.45
N ASN A 88 13.05 -14.97 -11.46
CA ASN A 88 14.50 -15.02 -11.25
C ASN A 88 15.04 -13.68 -10.74
N VAL A 89 15.87 -13.75 -9.70
CA VAL A 89 16.60 -12.60 -9.19
C VAL A 89 17.71 -12.24 -10.18
N LEU A 90 17.62 -11.08 -10.82
CA LEU A 90 18.58 -10.55 -11.80
C LEU A 90 19.73 -9.80 -11.16
N ALA A 91 19.46 -9.11 -10.04
CA ALA A 91 20.44 -8.42 -9.23
C ALA A 91 19.97 -8.37 -7.78
N GLN A 92 20.93 -8.32 -6.84
CA GLN A 92 20.64 -8.27 -5.42
C GLN A 92 21.76 -7.56 -4.67
N VAL A 93 21.38 -6.78 -3.65
CA VAL A 93 22.26 -6.35 -2.57
C VAL A 93 21.70 -6.85 -1.24
N VAL A 94 22.57 -7.43 -0.41
CA VAL A 94 22.22 -7.90 0.94
C VAL A 94 22.53 -6.78 1.93
N LEU A 95 21.59 -6.47 2.80
CA LEU A 95 21.78 -5.48 3.85
C LEU A 95 22.77 -5.98 4.90
N PRO A 96 23.53 -5.07 5.57
CA PRO A 96 24.30 -5.46 6.75
C PRO A 96 23.41 -6.15 7.79
N TRP A 97 23.94 -7.17 8.45
CA TRP A 97 23.21 -8.14 9.27
C TRP A 97 22.31 -7.54 10.36
N GLN A 98 22.61 -6.34 10.84
CA GLN A 98 21.85 -5.66 11.89
C GLN A 98 20.55 -5.02 11.40
N TYR A 99 20.36 -4.90 10.08
CA TYR A 99 19.18 -4.27 9.52
C TYR A 99 18.15 -5.30 9.09
N PHE A 100 16.90 -4.95 9.33
CA PHE A 100 15.75 -5.63 8.79
C PHE A 100 15.16 -4.73 7.70
N GLY A 101 15.24 -5.16 6.43
CA GLY A 101 14.73 -4.40 5.29
C GLY A 101 13.21 -4.37 5.26
N GLU A 102 12.67 -3.21 4.91
CA GLU A 102 11.24 -2.92 4.88
C GLU A 102 10.83 -2.32 3.53
N GLY A 103 9.76 -1.54 3.49
CA GLY A 103 9.19 -0.94 2.30
C GLY A 103 10.18 -0.20 1.41
N ILE A 104 9.91 -0.20 0.11
CA ILE A 104 10.71 0.49 -0.91
C ILE A 104 9.86 1.40 -1.77
N ALA A 105 10.47 2.45 -2.30
CA ALA A 105 9.92 3.25 -3.38
C ALA A 105 10.97 3.55 -4.44
N VAL A 106 10.54 3.63 -5.70
CA VAL A 106 11.38 4.07 -6.81
C VAL A 106 11.06 5.52 -7.15
N VAL A 107 12.07 6.38 -7.05
CA VAL A 107 11.98 7.81 -7.36
C VAL A 107 13.01 8.14 -8.43
N ASN A 108 12.59 8.30 -9.68
CA ASN A 108 13.46 8.45 -10.84
C ASN A 108 14.47 7.28 -10.96
N ASN A 109 15.78 7.58 -10.81
CA ASN A 109 16.84 6.57 -10.84
C ASN A 109 17.30 6.13 -9.44
N LEU A 110 16.50 6.38 -8.42
CA LEU A 110 16.82 6.03 -7.03
C LEU A 110 15.84 4.99 -6.50
N ILE A 111 16.33 4.08 -5.66
CA ILE A 111 15.52 3.23 -4.81
C ILE A 111 15.75 3.66 -3.37
N ILE A 112 14.65 3.99 -2.70
CA ILE A 112 14.65 4.30 -1.27
C ILE A 112 14.14 3.06 -0.55
N GLN A 113 14.90 2.56 0.44
CA GLN A 113 14.54 1.39 1.26
C GLN A 113 14.52 1.76 2.73
N LEU A 114 13.43 1.43 3.40
CA LEU A 114 13.31 1.58 4.84
C LEU A 114 13.91 0.40 5.60
N THR A 115 14.12 0.59 6.89
CA THR A 115 14.40 -0.48 7.85
C THR A 115 13.40 -0.42 9.01
N TRP A 116 13.12 -1.56 9.61
CA TRP A 116 12.14 -1.68 10.69
C TRP A 116 12.48 -0.77 11.88
N GLN A 117 13.20 -1.29 12.88
CA GLN A 117 13.47 -0.60 14.16
C GLN A 117 14.83 0.08 14.22
N SER A 118 15.60 0.02 13.15
CA SER A 118 16.93 0.64 13.11
C SER A 118 16.89 2.15 12.85
N HIS A 119 15.71 2.69 12.49
CA HIS A 119 15.50 4.11 12.18
C HIS A 119 16.48 4.64 11.11
N VAL A 120 16.79 3.80 10.13
CA VAL A 120 17.67 4.14 9.00
C VAL A 120 16.95 3.82 7.72
N GLY A 121 17.01 4.72 6.74
CA GLY A 121 16.65 4.45 5.36
C GLY A 121 17.91 4.48 4.48
N PHE A 122 17.91 3.69 3.42
CA PHE A 122 18.98 3.62 2.43
C PHE A 122 18.52 4.17 1.10
N VAL A 123 19.44 4.77 0.36
CA VAL A 123 19.23 5.26 -1.01
C VAL A 123 20.23 4.57 -1.92
N TYR A 124 19.71 3.88 -2.93
CA TYR A 124 20.51 3.15 -3.91
C TYR A 124 20.31 3.73 -5.32
N ASP A 125 21.31 3.60 -6.16
CA ASP A 125 21.13 3.72 -7.61
C ASP A 125 20.31 2.55 -8.14
N LYS A 126 19.30 2.84 -8.98
CA LYS A 126 18.39 1.81 -9.51
C LYS A 126 19.08 0.87 -10.50
N GLU A 127 20.11 1.33 -11.21
CA GLU A 127 20.76 0.58 -12.28
C GLU A 127 21.68 -0.52 -11.73
N ASP A 128 22.56 -0.17 -10.78
CA ASP A 128 23.61 -1.05 -10.28
C ASP A 128 23.52 -1.43 -8.80
N PHE A 129 22.50 -0.88 -8.09
CA PHE A 129 22.27 -1.06 -6.66
C PHE A 129 23.43 -0.55 -5.78
N SER A 130 24.28 0.34 -6.31
CA SER A 130 25.27 1.01 -5.49
C SER A 130 24.64 1.88 -4.43
N LEU A 131 25.12 1.80 -3.20
CA LEU A 131 24.66 2.62 -2.09
C LEU A 131 25.11 4.07 -2.31
N ILE A 132 24.14 4.98 -2.50
CA ILE A 132 24.37 6.42 -2.64
C ILE A 132 24.47 7.09 -1.28
N GLY A 133 23.62 6.69 -0.33
CA GLY A 133 23.57 7.28 1.00
C GLY A 133 22.56 6.62 1.91
N ASN A 134 22.40 7.21 3.08
CA ASN A 134 21.40 6.84 4.06
C ASN A 134 20.81 8.08 4.72
N PHE A 135 19.66 7.92 5.35
CA PHE A 135 18.99 8.97 6.10
C PHE A 135 18.43 8.43 7.41
N SER A 136 18.14 9.32 8.36
CA SER A 136 17.47 8.96 9.61
C SER A 136 15.98 8.91 9.38
N ASN A 137 15.35 7.78 9.72
CA ASN A 137 13.90 7.65 9.75
C ASN A 137 13.40 7.88 11.19
N PRO A 138 12.51 8.85 11.44
CA PRO A 138 12.10 9.23 12.80
C PRO A 138 11.24 8.17 13.52
N SER A 139 10.66 7.21 12.78
CA SER A 139 9.85 6.12 13.33
C SER A 139 10.31 4.76 12.79
N GLU A 140 9.65 3.68 13.20
CA GLU A 140 9.73 2.42 12.46
C GLU A 140 9.32 2.68 11.00
N GLY A 141 9.99 2.03 10.06
CA GLY A 141 9.58 2.03 8.66
C GLY A 141 8.93 0.70 8.36
N TRP A 142 7.71 0.71 7.75
CA TRP A 142 7.05 -0.49 7.28
C TRP A 142 6.86 -0.42 5.75
N GLY A 143 5.77 0.11 5.25
CA GLY A 143 5.57 0.31 3.81
C GLY A 143 6.09 1.67 3.33
N LEU A 144 6.39 1.77 2.04
CA LEU A 144 6.80 3.01 1.39
C LEU A 144 6.32 3.02 -0.06
N THR A 145 5.70 4.12 -0.48
CA THR A 145 5.36 4.37 -1.89
C THR A 145 5.64 5.82 -2.27
N PHE A 146 5.39 6.19 -3.53
CA PHE A 146 5.67 7.53 -4.06
C PHE A 146 4.50 8.04 -4.90
N ASP A 147 3.97 9.22 -4.59
CA ASP A 147 2.81 9.83 -5.25
C ASP A 147 3.17 10.77 -6.42
N ASP A 148 4.39 10.66 -6.96
CA ASP A 148 5.03 11.55 -7.94
C ASP A 148 5.53 12.89 -7.34
N GLU A 149 5.20 13.21 -6.08
CA GLU A 149 5.63 14.42 -5.37
C GLU A 149 6.30 14.10 -4.04
N ARG A 150 5.65 13.30 -3.19
CA ARG A 150 6.07 12.96 -1.83
C ARG A 150 6.25 11.45 -1.68
N LEU A 151 7.09 11.04 -0.77
CA LEU A 151 7.09 9.68 -0.27
C LEU A 151 5.95 9.52 0.75
N ILE A 152 5.27 8.39 0.70
CA ILE A 152 4.20 8.03 1.65
C ILE A 152 4.64 6.78 2.39
N MET A 153 4.74 6.86 3.71
CA MET A 153 5.25 5.82 4.58
C MET A 153 4.18 5.34 5.56
N SER A 154 4.14 4.07 5.81
CA SER A 154 3.46 3.45 6.95
C SER A 154 4.47 3.06 8.03
N ASN A 155 4.01 2.90 9.27
CA ASN A 155 4.81 2.47 10.41
C ASN A 155 4.05 1.52 11.36
N GLY A 156 3.03 0.83 10.85
CA GLY A 156 2.17 -0.05 11.62
C GLY A 156 1.09 0.66 12.44
N SER A 157 1.07 1.99 12.47
CA SER A 157 0.00 2.77 13.08
C SER A 157 -1.24 2.88 12.16
N ASP A 158 -2.17 3.74 12.53
CA ASP A 158 -3.31 4.17 11.72
C ASP A 158 -3.04 5.49 10.98
N TYR A 159 -1.76 5.83 10.75
CA TYR A 159 -1.35 7.01 10.01
C TYR A 159 -0.57 6.66 8.74
N LEU A 160 -0.81 7.41 7.67
CA LEU A 160 0.11 7.58 6.57
C LEU A 160 0.95 8.83 6.83
N LEU A 161 2.27 8.70 6.70
CA LEU A 161 3.23 9.78 6.93
C LEU A 161 3.77 10.23 5.57
N PHE A 162 3.74 11.52 5.30
CA PHE A 162 4.26 12.09 4.05
C PHE A 162 5.65 12.66 4.29
N LEU A 163 6.61 12.22 3.49
CA LEU A 163 7.99 12.65 3.59
C LEU A 163 8.38 13.50 2.37
N ASP A 164 9.13 14.56 2.60
CA ASP A 164 9.83 15.25 1.51
C ASP A 164 10.85 14.32 0.87
N ARG A 165 10.79 14.17 -0.45
CA ARG A 165 11.62 13.20 -1.20
C ARG A 165 13.11 13.53 -1.24
N ALA A 166 13.51 14.75 -0.87
CA ALA A 166 14.91 15.19 -0.88
C ALA A 166 15.53 15.18 0.51
N THR A 167 14.77 15.54 1.55
CA THR A 167 15.23 15.62 2.93
C THR A 167 14.85 14.40 3.76
N PHE A 168 13.84 13.64 3.32
CA PHE A 168 13.21 12.52 4.04
C PHE A 168 12.59 12.91 5.39
N GLU A 169 12.36 14.21 5.61
CA GLU A 169 11.66 14.72 6.77
C GLU A 169 10.16 14.53 6.60
N ILE A 170 9.45 14.18 7.69
CA ILE A 170 7.98 14.12 7.70
C ILE A 170 7.46 15.55 7.58
N VAL A 171 6.67 15.82 6.54
CA VAL A 171 6.09 17.14 6.24
C VAL A 171 4.59 17.18 6.50
N ASP A 172 3.92 16.01 6.54
CA ASP A 172 2.50 15.91 6.80
C ASP A 172 2.14 14.51 7.30
N GLU A 173 0.94 14.34 7.86
CA GLU A 173 0.39 13.04 8.25
C GLU A 173 -1.14 13.03 8.11
N VAL A 174 -1.70 11.88 7.77
CA VAL A 174 -3.14 11.69 7.71
C VAL A 174 -3.55 10.41 8.44
N ARG A 175 -4.59 10.52 9.26
CA ARG A 175 -5.13 9.37 9.98
C ARG A 175 -6.09 8.57 9.11
N VAL A 176 -5.87 7.26 9.00
CA VAL A 176 -6.67 6.36 8.18
C VAL A 176 -7.86 5.81 8.95
N HIS A 177 -9.04 5.87 8.34
CA HIS A 177 -10.28 5.43 8.97
C HIS A 177 -11.31 4.94 7.93
N ASP A 178 -12.14 3.99 8.34
CA ASP A 178 -13.34 3.55 7.62
C ASP A 178 -14.56 4.06 8.40
N GLY A 179 -15.16 5.12 7.91
CA GLY A 179 -16.17 5.87 8.66
C GLY A 179 -15.60 6.42 9.97
N ASN A 180 -16.09 5.92 11.10
CA ASN A 180 -15.63 6.33 12.44
C ASN A 180 -14.62 5.34 13.05
N VAL A 181 -14.19 4.32 12.32
CA VAL A 181 -13.31 3.28 12.82
C VAL A 181 -11.91 3.50 12.27
N SER A 182 -10.94 3.62 13.16
CA SER A 182 -9.53 3.73 12.80
C SER A 182 -9.01 2.43 12.16
N VAL A 183 -8.18 2.55 11.12
CA VAL A 183 -7.56 1.43 10.42
C VAL A 183 -6.06 1.45 10.68
N GLY A 184 -5.62 0.68 11.66
CA GLY A 184 -4.20 0.53 11.99
C GLY A 184 -3.55 -0.70 11.37
N LYS A 185 -2.28 -0.92 11.73
CA LYS A 185 -1.43 -1.98 11.18
C LYS A 185 -1.21 -1.84 9.67
N LEU A 186 -1.20 -0.60 9.17
CA LEU A 186 -0.84 -0.33 7.79
C LEU A 186 0.59 -0.80 7.54
N ASN A 187 0.77 -1.60 6.49
CA ASN A 187 2.05 -2.22 6.15
C ASN A 187 2.48 -1.81 4.75
N GLU A 188 2.77 -2.74 3.89
CA GLU A 188 3.24 -2.46 2.55
C GLU A 188 2.23 -1.59 1.76
N LEU A 189 2.75 -0.64 0.98
CA LEU A 189 1.99 0.42 0.34
C LEU A 189 2.30 0.51 -1.16
N GLU A 190 1.25 0.78 -1.96
CA GLU A 190 1.42 1.15 -3.37
C GLU A 190 0.49 2.31 -3.76
N TYR A 191 1.02 3.26 -4.55
CA TYR A 191 0.23 4.38 -5.06
C TYR A 191 -0.39 4.06 -6.41
N VAL A 192 -1.72 3.98 -6.44
CA VAL A 192 -2.50 3.53 -7.60
C VAL A 192 -3.53 4.58 -7.98
N ASN A 193 -3.32 5.29 -9.09
CA ASN A 193 -4.30 6.21 -9.68
C ASN A 193 -4.88 7.26 -8.72
N GLY A 194 -4.07 7.79 -7.80
CA GLY A 194 -4.50 8.83 -6.86
C GLY A 194 -4.89 8.31 -5.48
N ASP A 195 -4.89 7.00 -5.27
CA ASP A 195 -5.18 6.36 -3.98
C ASP A 195 -3.97 5.56 -3.48
N VAL A 196 -3.87 5.39 -2.17
CA VAL A 196 -2.89 4.50 -1.55
C VAL A 196 -3.55 3.15 -1.28
N TYR A 197 -2.99 2.10 -1.84
CA TYR A 197 -3.35 0.73 -1.53
C TYR A 197 -2.42 0.26 -0.41
N ALA A 198 -3.00 -0.23 0.69
CA ALA A 198 -2.23 -0.63 1.87
C ALA A 198 -2.56 -2.06 2.30
N ASN A 199 -1.56 -2.90 2.45
CA ASN A 199 -1.72 -4.13 3.20
C ASN A 199 -2.02 -3.81 4.67
N VAL A 200 -2.95 -4.54 5.26
CA VAL A 200 -3.20 -4.49 6.71
C VAL A 200 -2.59 -5.73 7.35
N PHE A 201 -1.55 -5.55 8.15
CA PHE A 201 -0.76 -6.67 8.70
C PHE A 201 -1.61 -7.71 9.41
N GLN A 202 -1.37 -8.98 9.11
CA GLN A 202 -2.11 -10.16 9.56
C GLN A 202 -3.56 -10.24 9.05
N GLN A 203 -3.95 -9.41 8.08
CA GLN A 203 -5.23 -9.53 7.39
C GLN A 203 -5.01 -9.93 5.93
N ARG A 204 -6.01 -10.58 5.33
CA ARG A 204 -6.00 -10.91 3.89
C ARG A 204 -6.76 -9.84 3.11
N LYS A 205 -6.50 -8.57 3.45
CA LYS A 205 -7.19 -7.41 2.87
C LYS A 205 -6.22 -6.30 2.52
N ILE A 206 -6.57 -5.57 1.47
CA ILE A 206 -5.94 -4.31 1.09
C ILE A 206 -6.97 -3.20 1.30
N ALA A 207 -6.57 -2.13 1.97
CA ALA A 207 -7.33 -0.90 2.08
C ALA A 207 -7.01 0.01 0.89
N ILE A 208 -8.02 0.57 0.24
CA ILE A 208 -7.90 1.63 -0.77
C ILE A 208 -8.18 2.94 -0.05
N ILE A 209 -7.15 3.76 0.11
CA ILE A 209 -7.15 4.94 0.99
C ILE A 209 -7.03 6.20 0.15
N ASN A 210 -7.88 7.18 0.41
CA ASN A 210 -7.65 8.54 -0.09
C ASN A 210 -6.51 9.18 0.71
N PRO A 211 -5.36 9.52 0.11
CA PRO A 211 -4.21 10.04 0.85
C PRO A 211 -4.43 11.45 1.42
N GLU A 212 -5.37 12.23 0.88
CA GLU A 212 -5.62 13.60 1.35
C GLU A 212 -6.54 13.64 2.58
N THR A 213 -7.42 12.63 2.74
CA THR A 213 -8.42 12.64 3.82
C THR A 213 -8.23 11.50 4.82
N GLY A 214 -7.52 10.44 4.44
CA GLY A 214 -7.39 9.20 5.21
C GLY A 214 -8.63 8.30 5.15
N ASP A 215 -9.66 8.66 4.39
CA ASP A 215 -10.85 7.84 4.22
C ASP A 215 -10.49 6.55 3.47
N VAL A 216 -10.90 5.41 4.01
CA VAL A 216 -10.92 4.15 3.27
C VAL A 216 -12.09 4.18 2.29
N LYS A 217 -11.78 4.29 1.01
CA LYS A 217 -12.75 4.27 -0.10
C LYS A 217 -13.27 2.87 -0.41
N GLY A 218 -12.43 1.87 -0.14
CA GLY A 218 -12.77 0.48 -0.42
C GLY A 218 -11.81 -0.52 0.20
N TRP A 219 -12.27 -1.76 0.15
CA TRP A 219 -11.53 -2.95 0.61
C TRP A 219 -11.45 -3.99 -0.49
N ILE A 220 -10.28 -4.57 -0.68
CA ILE A 220 -10.09 -5.75 -1.53
C ILE A 220 -9.90 -6.94 -0.60
N ASP A 221 -10.81 -7.92 -0.66
CA ASP A 221 -10.71 -9.15 0.15
C ASP A 221 -10.01 -10.25 -0.66
N LEU A 222 -8.77 -10.56 -0.29
CA LEU A 222 -7.92 -11.56 -0.94
C LEU A 222 -7.89 -12.91 -0.21
N THR A 223 -8.91 -13.20 0.60
CA THR A 223 -8.99 -14.44 1.40
C THR A 223 -8.89 -15.72 0.57
N GLY A 224 -9.26 -15.69 -0.70
CA GLY A 224 -9.21 -16.84 -1.62
C GLY A 224 -7.85 -17.10 -2.26
N LEU A 225 -6.86 -16.18 -2.15
CA LEU A 225 -5.54 -16.39 -2.75
C LEU A 225 -4.74 -17.46 -1.98
N GLN A 226 -4.04 -18.27 -2.76
CA GLN A 226 -3.13 -19.28 -2.20
C GLN A 226 -1.89 -18.57 -1.63
N GLY A 227 -1.70 -18.68 -0.32
CA GLY A 227 -0.54 -18.13 0.38
C GLY A 227 0.65 -19.07 0.36
N ALA A 228 1.53 -18.91 1.36
CA ALA A 228 2.71 -19.76 1.54
C ALA A 228 2.35 -21.24 1.70
N LEU A 229 3.31 -22.08 1.41
CA LEU A 229 3.24 -23.52 1.69
C LEU A 229 3.53 -23.75 3.18
N GLY A 230 2.58 -24.37 3.89
CA GLY A 230 2.71 -24.69 5.32
C GLY A 230 1.96 -23.71 6.24
N ASP A 231 2.18 -23.90 7.55
CA ASP A 231 1.46 -23.18 8.62
C ASP A 231 2.31 -22.06 9.26
N ASP A 232 3.15 -21.38 8.47
CA ASP A 232 3.94 -20.25 8.97
C ASP A 232 3.02 -19.05 9.23
N PRO A 233 2.84 -18.62 10.49
CA PRO A 233 1.96 -17.50 10.83
C PRO A 233 2.49 -16.15 10.34
N GLU A 234 3.78 -16.06 9.99
CA GLU A 234 4.39 -14.85 9.43
C GLU A 234 4.27 -14.78 7.90
N ALA A 235 3.87 -15.87 7.25
CA ALA A 235 3.68 -15.93 5.80
C ALA A 235 2.35 -15.28 5.38
N VAL A 236 2.21 -14.01 5.70
CA VAL A 236 1.01 -13.21 5.47
C VAL A 236 1.03 -12.51 4.11
N LEU A 237 -0.14 -12.08 3.66
CA LEU A 237 -0.28 -11.17 2.52
C LEU A 237 0.54 -9.91 2.79
N ASN A 238 1.50 -9.60 1.93
CA ASN A 238 2.32 -8.38 1.97
C ASN A 238 3.08 -8.23 0.66
N GLY A 239 2.89 -7.11 -0.01
CA GLY A 239 3.46 -6.79 -1.31
C GLY A 239 2.37 -6.49 -2.34
N ILE A 240 2.34 -5.23 -2.79
CA ILE A 240 1.47 -4.69 -3.83
C ILE A 240 2.38 -3.99 -4.82
N ALA A 241 2.18 -4.21 -6.12
CA ALA A 241 2.87 -3.45 -7.14
C ALA A 241 1.90 -3.08 -8.27
N TYR A 242 2.09 -1.92 -8.87
CA TYR A 242 1.21 -1.43 -9.91
C TYR A 242 1.98 -1.03 -11.18
N ASP A 243 1.57 -1.62 -12.30
CA ASP A 243 2.02 -1.18 -13.61
C ASP A 243 1.10 -0.08 -14.14
N LYS A 244 1.53 1.16 -13.98
CA LYS A 244 0.79 2.36 -14.41
C LYS A 244 0.59 2.41 -15.94
N ARG A 245 1.46 1.76 -16.74
CA ARG A 245 1.38 1.78 -18.20
C ARG A 245 0.25 0.89 -18.72
N ASP A 246 0.16 -0.32 -18.19
CA ASP A 246 -0.77 -1.35 -18.68
C ASP A 246 -1.93 -1.61 -17.69
N ASP A 247 -2.07 -0.79 -16.66
CA ASP A 247 -3.11 -0.86 -15.61
C ASP A 247 -3.21 -2.26 -14.98
N ARG A 248 -2.05 -2.78 -14.53
CA ARG A 248 -1.96 -4.12 -13.94
C ARG A 248 -1.62 -4.03 -12.46
N LEU A 249 -2.39 -4.72 -11.64
CA LEU A 249 -2.18 -4.80 -10.19
C LEU A 249 -1.63 -6.17 -9.81
N PHE A 250 -0.51 -6.18 -9.09
CA PHE A 250 0.16 -7.38 -8.61
C PHE A 250 0.11 -7.46 -7.10
N VAL A 251 -0.08 -8.67 -6.57
CA VAL A 251 -0.07 -8.94 -5.14
C VAL A 251 0.66 -10.22 -4.82
N THR A 252 1.36 -10.24 -3.70
CA THR A 252 2.06 -11.42 -3.17
C THR A 252 2.02 -11.42 -1.64
N GLY A 253 2.86 -12.21 -0.99
CA GLY A 253 3.02 -12.25 0.46
C GLY A 253 4.38 -12.76 0.87
N LYS A 254 4.67 -12.61 2.17
CA LYS A 254 5.89 -13.13 2.80
C LYS A 254 5.99 -14.63 2.59
N ASN A 255 7.09 -15.09 2.02
CA ASN A 255 7.34 -16.52 1.73
C ASN A 255 6.28 -17.17 0.81
N TRP A 256 5.55 -16.39 0.04
CA TRP A 256 4.61 -16.96 -0.93
C TRP A 256 5.36 -17.44 -2.18
N PRO A 257 4.99 -18.60 -2.74
CA PRO A 257 5.63 -19.14 -3.94
C PRO A 257 5.11 -18.49 -5.23
N LEU A 258 4.07 -17.67 -5.14
CA LEU A 258 3.37 -17.08 -6.27
C LEU A 258 3.11 -15.59 -6.06
N LEU A 259 3.25 -14.86 -7.16
CA LEU A 259 2.77 -13.49 -7.33
C LEU A 259 1.57 -13.53 -8.26
N TYR A 260 0.52 -12.80 -7.94
CA TYR A 260 -0.73 -12.78 -8.67
C TYR A 260 -0.95 -11.43 -9.34
N GLU A 261 -1.25 -11.45 -10.63
CA GLU A 261 -1.87 -10.30 -11.30
C GLU A 261 -3.39 -10.40 -11.11
N ILE A 262 -3.98 -9.38 -10.51
CA ILE A 262 -5.40 -9.36 -10.23
C ILE A 262 -6.09 -8.17 -10.92
N ARG A 263 -7.37 -8.33 -11.17
CA ARG A 263 -8.27 -7.25 -11.61
C ARG A 263 -9.43 -7.14 -10.64
N LEU A 264 -9.72 -5.92 -10.22
CA LEU A 264 -10.86 -5.66 -9.34
C LEU A 264 -12.17 -5.80 -10.13
N ALA A 265 -13.15 -6.44 -9.49
CA ALA A 265 -14.51 -6.51 -9.96
C ALA A 265 -15.40 -5.69 -9.02
N SER A 266 -16.25 -4.88 -9.60
CA SER A 266 -17.26 -4.06 -8.88
C SER A 266 -18.54 -4.82 -8.68
#